data_61def78cbc6b5e0b5da6edc416d32a08
#
_entry.id   61def78cbc6b5e0b5da6edc416d32a08
#
_cell.length_a   1.000
_cell.length_b   1.000
_cell.length_c   1.000
_cell.angle_alpha   90.00
_cell.angle_beta   90.00
_cell.angle_gamma   90.00
#
_symmetry.space_group_name_H-M   'P 1'
#
loop_
_entity.id
_entity.type
_entity.pdbx_description
1 polymer ?
#
loop_
_entity_poly.entity_id
_entity_poly.type
_entity_poly.pdbx_seq_one_letter_code
_entity_poly.pdbx_strand_id
1 'polypeptide(L)'
;MYTPLLQTLPELGPKYVELGWQLAEFLVVSLVLYLVGRLAVRPAITWALARRNVEPTLERAVDKVVGVAVVVGALAAGIAAGGFTAFLGGSALVVAALTLALGFAAQDVLSNFVAGVFIVQDRNFNIDDWIEWDDRAGFIEDIGFRVTRVRTFNNETVTVPNTELATTAVTNRMSNERLRIAYPFGIGYADDIDETTRILLGVADEHDDVLDDPEPSVRIADLGDNAVVLQARFWIADPDREEFSAVRSAYIQRAKERCDAAGIDLSTTTKHDLSGELAVADVPADSV
;
A
#
# COMPACT_ATOMS: atom_id res chain seq x y z
N MET A 1 -14.96 60.34 -54.99
CA MET A 1 -14.21 59.25 -54.35
C MET A 1 -15.00 58.75 -53.15
N TYR A 2 -16.27 58.24 -53.33
CA TYR A 2 -17.17 57.81 -52.24
C TYR A 2 -18.02 56.60 -52.67
N THR A 3 -17.47 55.61 -53.38
CA THR A 3 -18.26 54.49 -53.91
C THR A 3 -17.85 53.08 -53.52
N PRO A 4 -17.07 52.80 -52.43
CA PRO A 4 -16.90 51.37 -51.99
C PRO A 4 -17.84 50.95 -50.90
N LEU A 5 -18.49 51.84 -50.11
CA LEU A 5 -19.28 51.44 -48.91
C LEU A 5 -20.67 50.88 -49.22
N LEU A 6 -21.29 51.29 -50.37
CA LEU A 6 -22.63 50.84 -50.75
C LEU A 6 -22.67 49.47 -51.45
N GLN A 7 -21.55 48.96 -51.97
CA GLN A 7 -21.46 47.65 -52.62
C GLN A 7 -21.29 46.49 -51.66
N THR A 8 -20.94 46.75 -50.38
CA THR A 8 -20.75 45.68 -49.34
C THR A 8 -22.02 45.38 -48.55
N LEU A 9 -23.05 46.20 -48.60
CA LEU A 9 -24.31 46.02 -47.85
C LEU A 9 -25.14 44.81 -48.29
N PRO A 10 -25.22 44.39 -49.56
CA PRO A 10 -25.98 43.20 -49.97
C PRO A 10 -25.35 41.89 -49.52
N GLU A 11 -24.05 41.87 -49.32
CA GLU A 11 -23.35 40.64 -48.87
C GLU A 11 -23.38 40.42 -47.35
N LEU A 12 -23.70 41.45 -46.58
CA LEU A 12 -23.77 41.36 -45.11
C LEU A 12 -25.04 40.62 -44.64
N GLY A 13 -26.17 40.78 -45.33
CA GLY A 13 -27.44 40.18 -44.99
C GLY A 13 -27.38 38.63 -44.86
N PRO A 14 -26.88 37.88 -45.86
CA PRO A 14 -26.76 36.43 -45.78
C PRO A 14 -25.84 35.95 -44.66
N LYS A 15 -24.73 36.67 -44.42
CA LYS A 15 -23.78 36.31 -43.35
C LYS A 15 -24.40 36.47 -41.94
N TYR A 16 -25.18 37.50 -41.70
CA TYR A 16 -25.86 37.69 -40.42
C TYR A 16 -26.97 36.65 -40.21
N VAL A 17 -27.67 36.21 -41.24
CA VAL A 17 -28.68 35.15 -41.19
C VAL A 17 -27.99 33.83 -40.88
N GLU A 18 -26.89 33.49 -41.54
CA GLU A 18 -26.10 32.29 -41.28
C GLU A 18 -25.57 32.27 -39.85
N LEU A 19 -24.97 33.38 -39.38
CA LEU A 19 -24.52 33.49 -37.98
C LEU A 19 -25.67 33.33 -36.98
N GLY A 20 -26.85 33.88 -37.33
CA GLY A 20 -28.06 33.69 -36.52
C GLY A 20 -28.48 32.23 -36.38
N TRP A 21 -28.41 31.44 -37.47
CA TRP A 21 -28.68 30.01 -37.44
C TRP A 21 -27.63 29.23 -36.64
N GLN A 22 -26.35 29.52 -36.82
CA GLN A 22 -25.26 28.92 -36.05
C GLN A 22 -25.39 29.18 -34.55
N LEU A 23 -25.73 30.40 -34.16
CA LEU A 23 -26.01 30.74 -32.75
C LEU A 23 -27.25 30.02 -32.22
N ALA A 24 -28.30 29.87 -33.02
CA ALA A 24 -29.49 29.14 -32.64
C ALA A 24 -29.18 27.63 -32.40
N GLU A 25 -28.43 27.01 -33.32
CA GLU A 25 -27.98 25.63 -33.19
C GLU A 25 -27.08 25.43 -31.94
N PHE A 26 -26.12 26.32 -31.72
CA PHE A 26 -25.31 26.34 -30.53
C PHE A 26 -26.15 26.35 -29.23
N LEU A 27 -27.10 27.31 -29.15
CA LEU A 27 -27.94 27.48 -27.97
C LEU A 27 -28.86 26.28 -27.74
N VAL A 28 -29.50 25.80 -28.82
CA VAL A 28 -30.45 24.66 -28.72
C VAL A 28 -29.71 23.40 -28.30
N VAL A 29 -28.61 23.06 -28.97
CA VAL A 29 -27.84 21.83 -28.64
C VAL A 29 -27.25 21.92 -27.24
N SER A 30 -26.64 23.03 -26.85
CA SER A 30 -26.12 23.24 -25.51
C SER A 30 -27.21 23.10 -24.43
N LEU A 31 -28.37 23.74 -24.65
CA LEU A 31 -29.48 23.70 -23.70
C LEU A 31 -30.07 22.30 -23.59
N VAL A 32 -30.28 21.60 -24.68
CA VAL A 32 -30.83 20.23 -24.72
C VAL A 32 -29.90 19.29 -23.98
N LEU A 33 -28.59 19.31 -24.29
CA LEU A 33 -27.61 18.43 -23.63
C LEU A 33 -27.41 18.79 -22.17
N TYR A 34 -27.44 20.06 -21.79
CA TYR A 34 -27.43 20.47 -20.40
C TYR A 34 -28.66 19.95 -19.64
N LEU A 35 -29.86 20.07 -20.24
CA LEU A 35 -31.09 19.56 -19.63
C LEU A 35 -31.08 18.05 -19.50
N VAL A 36 -30.64 17.32 -20.53
CA VAL A 36 -30.48 15.86 -20.47
C VAL A 36 -29.46 15.47 -19.39
N GLY A 37 -28.32 16.13 -19.35
CA GLY A 37 -27.33 15.89 -18.31
C GLY A 37 -27.83 16.15 -16.90
N ARG A 38 -28.59 17.27 -16.72
CA ARG A 38 -29.13 17.65 -15.42
C ARG A 38 -30.31 16.80 -14.97
N LEU A 39 -31.20 16.41 -15.88
CA LEU A 39 -32.44 15.73 -15.57
C LEU A 39 -32.37 14.20 -15.65
N ALA A 40 -31.42 13.65 -16.42
CA ALA A 40 -31.25 12.22 -16.60
C ALA A 40 -29.91 11.71 -16.03
N VAL A 41 -28.78 12.29 -16.44
CA VAL A 41 -27.45 11.76 -16.06
C VAL A 41 -27.16 11.97 -14.58
N ARG A 42 -27.32 13.20 -14.05
CA ARG A 42 -27.05 13.49 -12.62
C ARG A 42 -27.90 12.63 -11.68
N PRO A 43 -29.25 12.57 -11.81
CA PRO A 43 -30.07 11.76 -10.90
C PRO A 43 -29.82 10.26 -11.07
N ALA A 44 -29.46 9.78 -12.27
CA ALA A 44 -29.10 8.38 -12.46
C ALA A 44 -27.82 7.99 -11.70
N ILE A 45 -26.81 8.87 -11.71
CA ILE A 45 -25.55 8.63 -11.00
C ILE A 45 -25.78 8.74 -9.48
N THR A 46 -26.48 9.77 -8.98
CA THR A 46 -26.76 9.91 -7.55
C THR A 46 -27.62 8.75 -7.02
N TRP A 47 -28.60 8.28 -7.81
CA TRP A 47 -29.37 7.10 -7.45
C TRP A 47 -28.52 5.81 -7.41
N ALA A 48 -27.58 5.63 -8.36
CA ALA A 48 -26.67 4.49 -8.36
C ALA A 48 -25.71 4.50 -7.15
N LEU A 49 -25.22 5.68 -6.76
CA LEU A 49 -24.39 5.86 -5.57
C LEU A 49 -25.16 5.60 -4.27
N ALA A 50 -26.38 6.13 -4.17
CA ALA A 50 -27.26 5.94 -3.00
C ALA A 50 -27.58 4.45 -2.75
N ARG A 51 -27.68 3.64 -3.82
CA ARG A 51 -27.87 2.18 -3.68
C ARG A 51 -26.68 1.43 -3.09
N ARG A 52 -25.49 2.03 -3.16
CA ARG A 52 -24.23 1.44 -2.66
C ARG A 52 -23.83 1.94 -1.27
N ASN A 53 -24.73 2.64 -0.57
CA ASN A 53 -24.46 3.25 0.76
C ASN A 53 -23.15 4.07 0.80
N VAL A 54 -22.87 4.82 -0.27
CA VAL A 54 -21.67 5.66 -0.37
C VAL A 54 -21.78 6.83 0.61
N GLU A 55 -20.67 7.20 1.24
CA GLU A 55 -20.63 8.34 2.17
C GLU A 55 -21.17 9.63 1.55
N PRO A 56 -21.98 10.42 2.30
CA PRO A 56 -22.59 11.66 1.79
C PRO A 56 -21.57 12.69 1.27
N THR A 57 -20.35 12.65 1.75
CA THR A 57 -19.26 13.54 1.32
C THR A 57 -18.80 13.20 -0.10
N LEU A 58 -18.66 11.91 -0.39
CA LEU A 58 -18.28 11.42 -1.72
C LEU A 58 -19.40 11.64 -2.73
N GLU A 59 -20.67 11.41 -2.34
CA GLU A 59 -21.84 11.71 -3.18
C GLU A 59 -21.85 13.15 -3.65
N ARG A 60 -21.64 14.13 -2.73
CA ARG A 60 -21.57 15.56 -3.07
C ARG A 60 -20.39 15.90 -3.99
N ALA A 61 -19.24 15.27 -3.78
CA ALA A 61 -18.06 15.47 -4.63
C ALA A 61 -18.33 14.99 -6.06
N VAL A 62 -18.88 13.77 -6.20
CA VAL A 62 -19.24 13.19 -7.50
C VAL A 62 -20.30 14.04 -8.20
N ASP A 63 -21.35 14.49 -7.48
CA ASP A 63 -22.39 15.35 -8.07
C ASP A 63 -21.83 16.66 -8.63
N LYS A 64 -20.86 17.28 -7.92
CA LYS A 64 -20.17 18.50 -8.43
C LYS A 64 -19.36 18.21 -9.69
N VAL A 65 -18.57 17.12 -9.70
CA VAL A 65 -17.75 16.74 -10.85
C VAL A 65 -18.63 16.45 -12.08
N VAL A 66 -19.69 15.65 -11.89
CA VAL A 66 -20.66 15.35 -12.94
C VAL A 66 -21.35 16.61 -13.42
N GLY A 67 -21.71 17.54 -12.51
CA GLY A 67 -22.30 18.81 -12.87
C GLY A 67 -21.40 19.65 -13.77
N VAL A 68 -20.11 19.75 -13.45
CA VAL A 68 -19.11 20.43 -14.27
C VAL A 68 -18.94 19.73 -15.62
N ALA A 69 -18.82 18.40 -15.64
CA ALA A 69 -18.67 17.62 -16.87
C ALA A 69 -19.86 17.78 -17.81
N VAL A 70 -21.10 17.82 -17.29
CA VAL A 70 -22.32 18.09 -18.07
C VAL A 70 -22.28 19.47 -18.69
N VAL A 71 -21.90 20.50 -17.94
CA VAL A 71 -21.81 21.89 -18.47
C VAL A 71 -20.76 21.97 -19.57
N VAL A 72 -19.54 21.46 -19.31
CA VAL A 72 -18.43 21.48 -20.27
C VAL A 72 -18.78 20.69 -21.54
N GLY A 73 -19.36 19.50 -21.39
CA GLY A 73 -19.77 18.65 -22.50
C GLY A 73 -20.89 19.29 -23.34
N ALA A 74 -21.89 19.91 -22.69
CA ALA A 74 -22.98 20.60 -23.37
C ALA A 74 -22.47 21.81 -24.19
N LEU A 75 -21.57 22.62 -23.62
CA LEU A 75 -20.96 23.74 -24.30
C LEU A 75 -20.08 23.29 -25.49
N ALA A 76 -19.25 22.26 -25.29
CA ALA A 76 -18.40 21.72 -26.35
C ALA A 76 -19.21 21.18 -27.52
N ALA A 77 -20.29 20.43 -27.26
CA ALA A 77 -21.16 19.91 -28.28
C ALA A 77 -21.93 21.03 -29.01
N GLY A 78 -22.38 22.08 -28.29
CA GLY A 78 -23.00 23.26 -28.93
C GLY A 78 -22.03 24.01 -29.83
N ILE A 79 -20.79 24.22 -29.41
CA ILE A 79 -19.76 24.82 -30.25
C ILE A 79 -19.54 24.02 -31.55
N ALA A 80 -19.51 22.69 -31.44
CA ALA A 80 -19.33 21.80 -32.59
C ALA A 80 -20.54 21.86 -33.53
N ALA A 81 -21.77 21.83 -32.99
CA ALA A 81 -22.99 21.88 -33.77
C ALA A 81 -23.20 23.26 -34.48
N GLY A 82 -22.91 24.36 -33.79
CA GLY A 82 -23.02 25.69 -34.33
C GLY A 82 -21.95 26.05 -35.36
N GLY A 83 -21.04 25.13 -35.70
CA GLY A 83 -19.98 25.39 -36.71
C GLY A 83 -18.83 26.28 -36.19
N PHE A 84 -18.78 26.57 -34.89
CA PHE A 84 -17.73 27.41 -34.29
C PHE A 84 -16.39 26.65 -34.06
N THR A 85 -16.23 25.49 -34.71
CA THR A 85 -15.00 24.70 -34.63
C THR A 85 -13.76 25.40 -35.13
N ALA A 86 -13.91 26.31 -36.12
CA ALA A 86 -12.81 27.17 -36.59
C ALA A 86 -12.31 28.11 -35.49
N PHE A 87 -13.20 28.59 -34.62
CA PHE A 87 -12.83 29.39 -33.43
C PHE A 87 -12.05 28.55 -32.40
N LEU A 88 -12.40 27.27 -32.23
CA LEU A 88 -11.65 26.33 -31.42
C LEU A 88 -10.29 25.97 -32.03
N GLY A 89 -10.12 26.03 -33.36
CA GLY A 89 -8.85 25.77 -34.04
C GLY A 89 -7.72 26.67 -33.56
N GLY A 90 -8.01 27.95 -33.29
CA GLY A 90 -7.06 28.87 -32.65
C GLY A 90 -6.77 28.61 -31.18
N SER A 91 -7.71 27.96 -30.49
CA SER A 91 -7.61 27.60 -29.05
C SER A 91 -7.22 26.15 -28.81
N ALA A 92 -7.01 25.33 -29.85
CA ALA A 92 -6.67 23.90 -29.72
C ALA A 92 -5.44 23.68 -28.85
N LEU A 93 -4.42 24.54 -28.97
CA LEU A 93 -3.22 24.49 -28.12
C LEU A 93 -3.55 24.78 -26.66
N VAL A 94 -4.43 25.73 -26.37
CA VAL A 94 -4.86 26.07 -25.00
C VAL A 94 -5.67 24.93 -24.41
N VAL A 95 -6.59 24.36 -25.18
CA VAL A 95 -7.39 23.18 -24.73
C VAL A 95 -6.47 21.99 -24.47
N ALA A 96 -5.50 21.72 -25.36
CA ALA A 96 -4.53 20.64 -25.15
C ALA A 96 -3.68 20.88 -23.91
N ALA A 97 -3.19 22.11 -23.69
CA ALA A 97 -2.41 22.46 -22.49
C ALA A 97 -3.22 22.32 -21.20
N LEU A 98 -4.49 22.77 -21.20
CA LEU A 98 -5.39 22.61 -20.05
C LEU A 98 -5.71 21.13 -19.79
N THR A 99 -5.95 20.34 -20.83
CA THR A 99 -6.20 18.90 -20.71
C THR A 99 -4.99 18.19 -20.11
N LEU A 100 -3.79 18.53 -20.58
CA LEU A 100 -2.54 17.98 -20.04
C LEU A 100 -2.34 18.37 -18.58
N ALA A 101 -2.56 19.65 -18.25
CA ALA A 101 -2.44 20.14 -16.87
C ALA A 101 -3.44 19.44 -15.92
N LEU A 102 -4.69 19.27 -16.35
CA LEU A 102 -5.70 18.52 -15.57
C LEU A 102 -5.35 17.04 -15.46
N GLY A 103 -4.81 16.44 -16.51
CA GLY A 103 -4.32 15.06 -16.50
C GLY A 103 -3.21 14.87 -15.45
N PHE A 104 -2.22 15.75 -15.42
CA PHE A 104 -1.18 15.71 -14.39
C PHE A 104 -1.73 15.97 -12.99
N ALA A 105 -2.66 16.92 -12.83
CA ALA A 105 -3.29 17.18 -11.53
C ALA A 105 -4.12 16.00 -11.00
N ALA A 106 -4.67 15.17 -11.88
CA ALA A 106 -5.45 13.99 -11.53
C ALA A 106 -4.62 12.70 -11.42
N GLN A 107 -3.35 12.73 -11.84
CA GLN A 107 -2.50 11.55 -11.98
C GLN A 107 -2.41 10.73 -10.69
N ASP A 108 -2.15 11.35 -9.55
CA ASP A 108 -2.00 10.66 -8.27
C ASP A 108 -3.29 9.96 -7.83
N VAL A 109 -4.43 10.60 -8.04
CA VAL A 109 -5.73 10.02 -7.68
C VAL A 109 -6.02 8.81 -8.56
N LEU A 110 -5.77 8.92 -9.87
CA LEU A 110 -5.99 7.84 -10.82
C LEU A 110 -5.03 6.67 -10.58
N SER A 111 -3.75 6.96 -10.32
CA SER A 111 -2.74 5.94 -10.01
C SER A 111 -3.12 5.14 -8.75
N ASN A 112 -3.52 5.81 -7.68
CA ASN A 112 -3.96 5.14 -6.45
C ASN A 112 -5.24 4.32 -6.67
N PHE A 113 -6.17 4.80 -7.49
CA PHE A 113 -7.37 4.04 -7.83
C PHE A 113 -7.04 2.76 -8.61
N VAL A 114 -6.21 2.87 -9.64
CA VAL A 114 -5.78 1.72 -10.44
C VAL A 114 -5.01 0.72 -9.57
N ALA A 115 -4.10 1.20 -8.71
CA ALA A 115 -3.38 0.37 -7.75
C ALA A 115 -4.36 -0.37 -6.80
N GLY A 116 -5.37 0.32 -6.26
CA GLY A 116 -6.39 -0.29 -5.42
C GLY A 116 -7.17 -1.41 -6.12
N VAL A 117 -7.51 -1.22 -7.39
CA VAL A 117 -8.16 -2.27 -8.21
C VAL A 117 -7.26 -3.49 -8.37
N PHE A 118 -5.95 -3.31 -8.60
CA PHE A 118 -5.00 -4.41 -8.71
C PHE A 118 -4.81 -5.13 -7.36
N ILE A 119 -4.69 -4.40 -6.26
CA ILE A 119 -4.56 -4.98 -4.91
C ILE A 119 -5.77 -5.86 -4.60
N VAL A 120 -7.00 -5.38 -4.85
CA VAL A 120 -8.24 -6.16 -4.60
C VAL A 120 -8.33 -7.43 -5.48
N GLN A 121 -7.70 -7.43 -6.67
CA GLN A 121 -7.68 -8.61 -7.56
C GLN A 121 -6.55 -9.58 -7.25
N ASP A 122 -5.55 -9.16 -6.48
CA ASP A 122 -4.41 -10.00 -6.10
C ASP A 122 -4.82 -10.94 -4.96
N ARG A 123 -4.68 -12.26 -5.19
CA ARG A 123 -4.97 -13.29 -4.20
C ARG A 123 -4.07 -13.24 -2.96
N ASN A 124 -2.94 -12.54 -3.08
CA ASN A 124 -1.98 -12.39 -1.99
C ASN A 124 -2.29 -11.18 -1.09
N PHE A 125 -3.41 -10.50 -1.31
CA PHE A 125 -3.85 -9.36 -0.51
C PHE A 125 -5.31 -9.53 -0.10
N ASN A 126 -5.54 -10.02 1.10
CA ASN A 126 -6.88 -10.15 1.67
C ASN A 126 -7.03 -9.30 2.92
N ILE A 127 -8.27 -8.99 3.28
CA ILE A 127 -8.56 -8.40 4.59
C ILE A 127 -8.14 -9.41 5.67
N ASP A 128 -7.59 -8.91 6.77
CA ASP A 128 -6.99 -9.63 7.88
C ASP A 128 -5.64 -10.31 7.58
N ASP A 129 -5.08 -10.18 6.37
CA ASP A 129 -3.72 -10.64 6.09
C ASP A 129 -2.68 -9.85 6.90
N TRP A 130 -1.73 -10.55 7.48
CA TRP A 130 -0.54 -9.97 8.09
C TRP A 130 0.50 -9.65 7.03
N ILE A 131 0.73 -8.35 6.80
CA ILE A 131 1.70 -7.84 5.85
C ILE A 131 2.84 -7.08 6.53
N GLU A 132 4.01 -7.09 5.87
CA GLU A 132 5.18 -6.31 6.25
C GLU A 132 5.68 -5.53 5.02
N TRP A 133 5.93 -4.23 5.17
CA TRP A 133 6.45 -3.34 4.14
C TRP A 133 7.23 -2.18 4.78
N ASP A 134 8.32 -1.74 4.16
CA ASP A 134 9.12 -0.56 4.59
C ASP A 134 9.33 -0.47 6.11
N ASP A 135 9.80 -1.54 6.76
CA ASP A 135 10.00 -1.69 8.22
C ASP A 135 8.73 -1.52 9.07
N ARG A 136 7.56 -1.59 8.44
CA ARG A 136 6.26 -1.59 9.10
C ARG A 136 5.59 -2.94 8.98
N ALA A 137 4.69 -3.23 9.91
CA ALA A 137 3.90 -4.46 9.88
C ALA A 137 2.52 -4.26 10.48
N GLY A 138 1.54 -5.02 10.01
CA GLY A 138 0.17 -4.98 10.52
C GLY A 138 -0.78 -5.86 9.73
N PHE A 139 -2.06 -5.78 10.09
CA PHE A 139 -3.15 -6.48 9.41
C PHE A 139 -3.88 -5.55 8.47
N ILE A 140 -4.21 -6.01 7.27
CA ILE A 140 -5.06 -5.28 6.34
C ILE A 140 -6.47 -5.20 6.93
N GLU A 141 -6.93 -3.98 7.28
CA GLU A 141 -8.26 -3.74 7.84
C GLU A 141 -9.29 -3.44 6.75
N ASP A 142 -8.89 -2.67 5.74
CA ASP A 142 -9.75 -2.25 4.63
C ASP A 142 -8.90 -1.82 3.43
N ILE A 143 -9.37 -2.17 2.23
CA ILE A 143 -8.78 -1.75 0.97
C ILE A 143 -9.74 -0.78 0.29
N GLY A 144 -9.48 0.51 0.45
CA GLY A 144 -10.30 1.57 -0.08
C GLY A 144 -9.92 1.97 -1.51
N PHE A 145 -10.66 2.92 -2.06
CA PHE A 145 -10.48 3.45 -3.41
C PHE A 145 -9.08 4.04 -3.68
N ARG A 146 -8.48 4.72 -2.70
CA ARG A 146 -7.20 5.42 -2.83
C ARG A 146 -6.16 4.94 -1.82
N VAL A 147 -6.61 4.41 -0.71
CA VAL A 147 -5.76 4.05 0.42
C VAL A 147 -6.19 2.70 0.98
N THR A 148 -5.22 1.94 1.45
CA THR A 148 -5.42 0.75 2.27
C THR A 148 -5.19 1.12 3.73
N ARG A 149 -6.06 0.65 4.63
CA ARG A 149 -5.90 0.80 6.08
C ARG A 149 -5.28 -0.45 6.64
N VAL A 150 -4.21 -0.27 7.38
CA VAL A 150 -3.49 -1.35 8.05
C VAL A 150 -3.49 -1.09 9.54
N ARG A 151 -3.99 -2.04 10.31
CA ARG A 151 -3.99 -2.00 11.77
C ARG A 151 -2.70 -2.60 12.29
N THR A 152 -1.89 -1.79 12.99
CA THR A 152 -0.64 -2.24 13.61
C THR A 152 -0.89 -3.17 14.80
N PHE A 153 0.15 -3.84 15.27
CA PHE A 153 0.07 -4.70 16.46
C PHE A 153 -0.21 -3.91 17.75
N ASN A 154 0.00 -2.60 17.75
CA ASN A 154 -0.36 -1.70 18.86
C ASN A 154 -1.79 -1.16 18.75
N ASN A 155 -2.61 -1.69 17.82
CA ASN A 155 -3.97 -1.25 17.54
C ASN A 155 -4.06 0.20 17.02
N GLU A 156 -3.05 0.66 16.28
CA GLU A 156 -3.03 1.93 15.58
C GLU A 156 -3.40 1.69 14.10
N THR A 157 -4.17 2.58 13.49
CA THR A 157 -4.50 2.48 12.07
C THR A 157 -3.54 3.33 11.24
N VAL A 158 -2.76 2.68 10.39
CA VAL A 158 -1.90 3.32 9.38
C VAL A 158 -2.66 3.37 8.06
N THR A 159 -2.75 4.56 7.48
CA THR A 159 -3.36 4.76 6.16
C THR A 159 -2.27 4.84 5.11
N VAL A 160 -2.21 3.84 4.24
CA VAL A 160 -1.17 3.68 3.22
C VAL A 160 -1.77 3.98 1.84
N PRO A 161 -1.17 4.87 1.02
CA PRO A 161 -1.57 5.04 -0.38
C PRO A 161 -1.48 3.71 -1.14
N ASN A 162 -2.49 3.38 -1.94
CA ASN A 162 -2.49 2.11 -2.68
C ASN A 162 -1.28 1.97 -3.62
N THR A 163 -0.82 3.08 -4.20
CA THR A 163 0.38 3.10 -5.04
C THR A 163 1.63 2.68 -4.28
N GLU A 164 1.75 3.01 -3.00
CA GLU A 164 2.88 2.60 -2.16
C GLU A 164 2.92 1.07 -2.04
N LEU A 165 1.82 0.44 -1.64
CA LEU A 165 1.74 -1.03 -1.55
C LEU A 165 1.90 -1.75 -2.89
N ALA A 166 1.44 -1.12 -3.98
CA ALA A 166 1.54 -1.72 -5.31
C ALA A 166 2.94 -1.61 -5.95
N THR A 167 3.80 -0.70 -5.47
CA THR A 167 5.13 -0.43 -6.05
C THR A 167 6.29 -0.81 -5.16
N THR A 168 6.05 -1.10 -3.87
CA THR A 168 7.06 -1.60 -2.94
C THR A 168 6.98 -3.13 -2.79
N ALA A 169 8.06 -3.71 -2.26
CA ALA A 169 8.03 -5.12 -1.89
C ALA A 169 7.20 -5.30 -0.61
N VAL A 170 6.14 -6.09 -0.70
CA VAL A 170 5.30 -6.44 0.44
C VAL A 170 5.47 -7.92 0.75
N THR A 171 5.77 -8.25 2.00
CA THR A 171 5.79 -9.63 2.48
C THR A 171 4.45 -9.93 3.13
N ASN A 172 3.69 -10.87 2.57
CA ASN A 172 2.51 -11.42 3.21
C ASN A 172 2.91 -12.71 3.95
N ARG A 173 2.69 -12.72 5.26
CA ARG A 173 3.04 -13.86 6.14
C ARG A 173 1.98 -14.95 6.13
N MET A 174 0.76 -14.64 5.65
CA MET A 174 -0.39 -15.55 5.67
C MET A 174 -0.79 -16.05 4.27
N SER A 175 -0.07 -15.65 3.22
CA SER A 175 -0.40 -16.06 1.84
C SER A 175 -0.16 -17.55 1.55
N ASN A 176 0.62 -18.23 2.39
CA ASN A 176 0.93 -19.64 2.27
C ASN A 176 0.39 -20.42 3.47
N GLU A 177 -0.02 -21.67 3.24
CA GLU A 177 -0.56 -22.57 4.26
C GLU A 177 0.45 -22.90 5.37
N ARG A 178 1.72 -22.60 5.18
CA ARG A 178 2.80 -22.92 6.14
C ARG A 178 3.73 -21.72 6.30
N LEU A 179 4.11 -21.42 7.53
CA LEU A 179 5.09 -20.37 7.84
C LEU A 179 6.28 -20.98 8.58
N ARG A 180 7.48 -20.63 8.14
CA ARG A 180 8.70 -21.06 8.82
C ARG A 180 9.07 -20.08 9.93
N ILE A 181 9.23 -20.62 11.14
CA ILE A 181 9.86 -19.90 12.25
C ILE A 181 11.36 -20.24 12.20
N ALA A 182 12.18 -19.19 12.25
CA ALA A 182 13.63 -19.31 12.33
C ALA A 182 14.11 -18.49 13.51
N TYR A 183 14.84 -19.13 14.45
CA TYR A 183 15.34 -18.47 15.65
C TYR A 183 16.82 -18.81 15.88
N PRO A 184 17.70 -17.80 16.08
CA PRO A 184 19.11 -18.03 16.38
C PRO A 184 19.31 -18.26 17.88
N PHE A 185 20.08 -19.28 18.21
CA PHE A 185 20.60 -19.55 19.57
C PHE A 185 22.11 -19.39 19.56
N GLY A 186 22.65 -18.57 20.45
CA GLY A 186 24.08 -18.48 20.66
C GLY A 186 24.50 -19.42 21.80
N ILE A 187 25.50 -20.26 21.58
CA ILE A 187 26.10 -21.14 22.60
C ILE A 187 27.58 -20.82 22.76
N GLY A 188 28.15 -21.10 23.91
CA GLY A 188 29.58 -20.93 24.14
C GLY A 188 30.43 -21.83 23.25
N TYR A 189 31.67 -21.41 22.96
CA TYR A 189 32.61 -22.22 22.16
C TYR A 189 33.04 -23.54 22.84
N ALA A 190 32.82 -23.65 24.16
CA ALA A 190 33.12 -24.85 24.90
C ALA A 190 31.92 -25.84 24.96
N ASP A 191 30.74 -25.39 24.56
CA ASP A 191 29.52 -26.20 24.57
C ASP A 191 29.49 -27.19 23.40
N ASP A 192 28.81 -28.33 23.63
CA ASP A 192 28.67 -29.39 22.63
C ASP A 192 27.57 -29.03 21.63
N ILE A 193 27.97 -28.77 20.36
CA ILE A 193 27.08 -28.44 19.28
C ILE A 193 26.09 -29.55 18.95
N ASP A 194 26.52 -30.80 18.98
CA ASP A 194 25.67 -31.95 18.65
C ASP A 194 24.64 -32.21 19.74
N GLU A 195 25.02 -32.01 21.00
CA GLU A 195 24.08 -32.11 22.14
C GLU A 195 23.05 -30.98 22.08
N THR A 196 23.48 -29.73 21.88
CA THR A 196 22.58 -28.61 21.73
C THR A 196 21.62 -28.82 20.56
N THR A 197 22.13 -29.29 19.42
CA THR A 197 21.30 -29.59 18.24
C THR A 197 20.23 -30.63 18.59
N ARG A 198 20.57 -31.70 19.28
CA ARG A 198 19.59 -32.74 19.71
C ARG A 198 18.53 -32.19 20.66
N ILE A 199 18.92 -31.30 21.57
CA ILE A 199 17.98 -30.66 22.52
C ILE A 199 17.00 -29.76 21.72
N LEU A 200 17.51 -28.90 20.84
CA LEU A 200 16.69 -27.99 20.06
C LEU A 200 15.73 -28.71 19.11
N LEU A 201 16.16 -29.78 18.46
CA LEU A 201 15.29 -30.65 17.65
C LEU A 201 14.23 -31.33 18.51
N GLY A 202 14.60 -31.93 19.65
CA GLY A 202 13.64 -32.57 20.54
C GLY A 202 12.58 -31.61 21.10
N VAL A 203 12.92 -30.33 21.32
CA VAL A 203 11.94 -29.32 21.71
C VAL A 203 10.96 -29.01 20.57
N ALA A 204 11.41 -29.02 19.34
CA ALA A 204 10.54 -28.82 18.18
C ALA A 204 9.59 -30.01 17.98
N ASP A 205 10.13 -31.23 18.02
CA ASP A 205 9.37 -32.49 17.84
C ASP A 205 8.28 -32.70 18.91
N GLU A 206 8.46 -32.16 20.11
CA GLU A 206 7.48 -32.25 21.19
C GLU A 206 6.43 -31.13 21.20
N HIS A 207 6.49 -30.17 20.26
CA HIS A 207 5.56 -29.07 20.22
C HIS A 207 4.41 -29.40 19.26
N ASP A 208 3.19 -29.49 19.77
CA ASP A 208 2.01 -29.94 19.03
C ASP A 208 1.71 -29.11 17.76
N ASP A 209 2.06 -27.81 17.78
CA ASP A 209 1.81 -26.87 16.66
C ASP A 209 2.97 -26.82 15.63
N VAL A 210 4.05 -27.58 15.86
CA VAL A 210 5.16 -27.69 14.92
C VAL A 210 4.91 -28.85 13.96
N LEU A 211 5.06 -28.59 12.67
CA LEU A 211 4.86 -29.59 11.63
C LEU A 211 6.03 -30.58 11.56
N ASP A 212 5.70 -31.86 11.36
CA ASP A 212 6.69 -32.92 11.08
C ASP A 212 7.24 -32.82 9.65
N ASP A 213 6.45 -32.30 8.71
CA ASP A 213 6.81 -32.08 7.31
C ASP A 213 6.50 -30.63 6.89
N PRO A 214 7.49 -29.82 6.56
CA PRO A 214 8.95 -30.10 6.52
C PRO A 214 9.57 -30.27 7.91
N GLU A 215 10.46 -31.28 8.02
CA GLU A 215 11.14 -31.66 9.25
C GLU A 215 11.89 -30.46 9.90
N PRO A 216 11.81 -30.27 11.23
CA PRO A 216 12.63 -29.31 11.94
C PRO A 216 14.12 -29.50 11.69
N SER A 217 14.86 -28.42 11.66
CA SER A 217 16.30 -28.46 11.42
C SER A 217 17.05 -27.43 12.24
N VAL A 218 18.26 -27.80 12.67
CA VAL A 218 19.20 -26.90 13.35
C VAL A 218 20.49 -26.90 12.54
N ARG A 219 21.05 -25.73 12.26
CA ARG A 219 22.30 -25.58 11.51
C ARG A 219 23.15 -24.49 12.12
N ILE A 220 24.46 -24.65 12.07
CA ILE A 220 25.39 -23.55 12.38
C ILE A 220 25.15 -22.44 11.34
N ALA A 221 24.81 -21.26 11.83
CA ALA A 221 24.58 -20.08 11.00
C ALA A 221 25.79 -19.16 10.98
N ASP A 222 26.52 -19.06 12.09
CA ASP A 222 27.67 -18.17 12.20
C ASP A 222 28.59 -18.62 13.34
N LEU A 223 29.84 -18.21 13.26
CA LEU A 223 30.85 -18.29 14.32
C LEU A 223 31.21 -16.86 14.73
N GLY A 224 30.41 -16.33 15.67
CA GLY A 224 30.58 -14.96 16.17
C GLY A 224 31.73 -14.82 17.15
N ASP A 225 32.05 -13.58 17.55
CA ASP A 225 33.18 -13.30 18.43
C ASP A 225 33.11 -14.00 19.79
N ASN A 226 31.91 -14.24 20.31
CA ASN A 226 31.68 -14.77 21.65
C ASN A 226 30.76 -15.99 21.70
N ALA A 227 30.21 -16.43 20.58
CA ALA A 227 29.25 -17.52 20.53
C ALA A 227 29.24 -18.23 19.17
N VAL A 228 28.94 -19.53 19.17
CA VAL A 228 28.53 -20.28 18.00
C VAL A 228 27.04 -20.09 17.82
N VAL A 229 26.59 -19.56 16.68
CA VAL A 229 25.17 -19.30 16.41
C VAL A 229 24.54 -20.49 15.71
N LEU A 230 23.59 -21.14 16.38
CA LEU A 230 22.77 -22.23 15.84
C LEU A 230 21.43 -21.69 15.41
N GLN A 231 21.08 -21.85 14.11
CA GLN A 231 19.77 -21.47 13.58
C GLN A 231 18.80 -22.63 13.67
N ALA A 232 17.87 -22.59 14.59
CA ALA A 232 16.74 -23.51 14.63
C ALA A 232 15.67 -23.05 13.63
N ARG A 233 15.09 -24.00 12.88
CA ARG A 233 14.07 -23.76 11.84
C ARG A 233 13.02 -24.85 11.95
N PHE A 234 11.77 -24.43 12.04
CA PHE A 234 10.61 -25.31 12.06
C PHE A 234 9.41 -24.61 11.43
N TRP A 235 8.34 -25.34 11.14
CA TRP A 235 7.20 -24.86 10.41
C TRP A 235 5.93 -25.00 11.22
N ILE A 236 5.00 -24.05 11.03
CA ILE A 236 3.64 -24.07 11.58
C ILE A 236 2.64 -24.03 10.42
N ALA A 237 1.46 -24.62 10.60
CA ALA A 237 0.36 -24.59 9.66
C ALA A 237 -0.50 -23.34 9.88
N ASP A 238 -1.24 -22.93 8.84
CA ASP A 238 -2.27 -21.89 8.86
C ASP A 238 -1.92 -20.68 9.77
N PRO A 239 -0.76 -20.04 9.51
CA PRO A 239 -0.16 -19.13 10.46
C PRO A 239 -1.02 -17.87 10.66
N ASP A 240 -1.38 -17.60 11.91
CA ASP A 240 -1.76 -16.26 12.33
C ASP A 240 -0.64 -15.61 13.17
N ARG A 241 -0.79 -14.34 13.50
CA ARG A 241 0.23 -13.58 14.25
C ARG A 241 0.29 -13.99 15.72
N GLU A 242 -0.84 -14.35 16.32
CA GLU A 242 -0.94 -14.73 17.72
C GLU A 242 -0.30 -16.10 17.92
N GLU A 243 -0.67 -17.09 17.10
CA GLU A 243 -0.11 -18.43 17.09
C GLU A 243 1.41 -18.41 16.81
N PHE A 244 1.84 -17.69 15.76
CA PHE A 244 3.27 -17.52 15.48
C PHE A 244 4.05 -17.02 16.70
N SER A 245 3.51 -16.05 17.43
CA SER A 245 4.16 -15.47 18.60
C SER A 245 4.15 -16.42 19.80
N ALA A 246 3.05 -17.14 20.00
CA ALA A 246 2.88 -18.11 21.08
C ALA A 246 3.83 -19.29 20.89
N VAL A 247 3.81 -19.94 19.72
CA VAL A 247 4.68 -21.07 19.38
C VAL A 247 6.16 -20.69 19.48
N ARG A 248 6.53 -19.54 18.87
CA ARG A 248 7.91 -19.06 18.97
C ARG A 248 8.36 -18.83 20.41
N SER A 249 7.51 -18.21 21.24
CA SER A 249 7.83 -17.94 22.65
C SER A 249 7.94 -19.23 23.46
N ALA A 250 7.00 -20.15 23.30
CA ALA A 250 7.00 -21.44 23.99
C ALA A 250 8.23 -22.28 23.61
N TYR A 251 8.58 -22.32 22.32
CA TYR A 251 9.78 -22.99 21.81
C TYR A 251 11.06 -22.41 22.44
N ILE A 252 11.23 -21.09 22.45
CA ILE A 252 12.41 -20.44 23.03
C ILE A 252 12.50 -20.75 24.54
N GLN A 253 11.40 -20.67 25.26
CA GLN A 253 11.38 -20.97 26.70
C GLN A 253 11.80 -22.41 27.00
N ARG A 254 11.20 -23.38 26.31
CA ARG A 254 11.54 -24.82 26.53
C ARG A 254 12.97 -25.12 26.11
N ALA A 255 13.44 -24.54 25.00
CA ALA A 255 14.82 -24.68 24.56
C ALA A 255 15.79 -24.16 25.63
N LYS A 256 15.50 -22.98 26.20
CA LYS A 256 16.30 -22.45 27.33
C LYS A 256 16.32 -23.35 28.53
N GLU A 257 15.16 -23.83 28.99
CA GLU A 257 15.05 -24.69 30.17
C GLU A 257 15.84 -25.99 29.98
N ARG A 258 15.80 -26.59 28.80
CA ARG A 258 16.53 -27.84 28.50
C ARG A 258 18.03 -27.65 28.36
N CYS A 259 18.45 -26.55 27.71
CA CYS A 259 19.86 -26.21 27.60
C CYS A 259 20.46 -25.90 28.96
N ASP A 260 19.76 -25.15 29.81
CA ASP A 260 20.18 -24.91 31.20
C ASP A 260 20.35 -26.23 32.01
N ALA A 261 19.40 -27.16 31.85
CA ALA A 261 19.46 -28.45 32.51
C ALA A 261 20.62 -29.32 32.03
N ALA A 262 21.06 -29.15 30.80
CA ALA A 262 22.22 -29.81 30.21
C ALA A 262 23.55 -29.07 30.49
N GLY A 263 23.50 -27.90 31.17
CA GLY A 263 24.69 -27.08 31.45
C GLY A 263 25.18 -26.27 30.25
N ILE A 264 24.38 -26.10 29.20
CA ILE A 264 24.67 -25.30 28.00
C ILE A 264 24.26 -23.87 28.26
N ASP A 265 25.21 -22.94 28.07
CA ASP A 265 24.96 -21.50 28.24
C ASP A 265 24.50 -20.83 26.95
N LEU A 266 23.21 -20.50 26.88
CA LEU A 266 22.61 -19.76 25.75
C LEU A 266 22.88 -18.24 25.80
N SER A 267 23.77 -17.76 26.67
CA SER A 267 24.13 -16.37 26.73
C SER A 267 25.16 -16.04 25.65
N THR A 268 24.94 -14.90 24.98
CA THR A 268 25.93 -14.34 24.02
C THR A 268 27.01 -13.55 24.74
N THR A 269 26.98 -13.49 26.06
CA THR A 269 27.95 -12.74 26.89
C THR A 269 29.00 -13.71 27.42
N THR A 270 30.26 -13.49 27.05
CA THR A 270 31.38 -14.25 27.59
C THR A 270 31.48 -14.02 29.10
N LYS A 271 31.22 -15.07 29.89
CA LYS A 271 31.51 -15.04 31.33
C LYS A 271 33.00 -15.31 31.49
N HIS A 272 33.77 -14.28 31.85
CA HIS A 272 35.14 -14.49 32.30
C HIS A 272 35.14 -14.81 33.75
N ASP A 273 35.30 -16.09 34.12
CA ASP A 273 35.68 -16.47 35.47
C ASP A 273 37.12 -16.08 35.71
N LEU A 274 37.31 -14.89 36.31
CA LEU A 274 38.61 -14.46 36.78
C LEU A 274 38.95 -15.24 38.05
N SER A 275 39.54 -16.42 37.90
CA SER A 275 40.15 -17.17 38.98
C SER A 275 41.65 -16.85 39.01
N GLY A 276 42.12 -16.11 40.00
CA GLY A 276 43.53 -15.77 40.20
C GLY A 276 43.76 -14.86 41.40
N GLU A 277 44.97 -14.85 41.93
CA GLU A 277 45.39 -13.91 42.94
C GLU A 277 45.65 -12.53 42.34
N LEU A 278 44.83 -11.53 42.71
CA LEU A 278 45.07 -10.17 42.37
C LEU A 278 46.24 -9.59 43.23
N ALA A 279 47.44 -9.52 42.69
CA ALA A 279 48.53 -8.75 43.31
C ALA A 279 48.26 -7.25 43.02
N VAL A 280 47.69 -6.54 43.98
CA VAL A 280 47.60 -5.08 43.93
C VAL A 280 49.00 -4.51 44.30
N ALA A 281 49.73 -4.01 43.33
CA ALA A 281 50.95 -3.24 43.63
C ALA A 281 50.52 -1.88 44.21
N ASP A 282 50.95 -1.58 45.44
CA ASP A 282 50.79 -0.27 46.04
C ASP A 282 51.44 0.79 45.12
N VAL A 283 50.67 1.70 44.59
CA VAL A 283 51.18 2.89 43.90
C VAL A 283 51.70 3.86 44.97
N PRO A 284 52.98 4.18 44.97
CA PRO A 284 53.53 5.14 45.97
C PRO A 284 52.81 6.50 45.79
N ALA A 285 52.39 7.06 46.95
CA ALA A 285 51.63 8.32 47.02
C ALA A 285 52.39 9.59 46.65
N ASP A 286 53.60 9.50 46.09
CA ASP A 286 54.47 10.62 45.79
C ASP A 286 54.66 10.86 44.29
N SER A 287 53.56 11.20 43.60
CA SER A 287 53.62 11.82 42.28
C SER A 287 52.38 12.69 42.04
N VAL A 288 52.32 13.80 42.78
CA VAL A 288 51.49 14.95 42.40
C VAL A 288 52.37 16.12 42.16
#